data_064e465c26daccb6a00c206798ab7db5
#
_entry.id   064e465c26daccb6a00c206798ab7db5
#
_cell.length_a   1.000
_cell.length_b   1.000
_cell.length_c   1.000
_cell.angle_alpha   90.00
_cell.angle_beta   90.00
_cell.angle_gamma   90.00
#
_symmetry.space_group_name_H-M   'P 1'
#
loop_
_entity.id
_entity.type
_entity.pdbx_description
1 polymer ?
#
loop_
_entity_poly.entity_id
_entity_poly.type
_entity_poly.pdbx_seq_one_letter_code
_entity_poly.pdbx_strand_id
1 'polypeptide(L)'
;MAVKEGPLAAAPAFFIFVSLCVSILLGVRTSAPVSAIAAVSALFSAAAIFAGTEREVLGWRRMLALVVILSFVLSFISAARTREKISFPDSFEGYGKILLARDWGKTRAYLIETPYGRAAAYSRENLREGAGVRLRAASFDFKRAEERGGFDEMLFWRGRGAVKKLELFEIRETSAPSGLAAWRSHLDELFRARLYPLSAAYMSALTTGRRSAAIEEPHERAGTIHLLSVSGFHVGVLAGLLFFLKRGGAARTVTVSALLWLYVAFAGFPPGGVRAAAMAQICIAAEALGRPYSSFNNVSAAACLMLLYNPWSFFDVGWRLSVLAALFITAGVRLVGRGFAGAAATSVLVWFVSAPVIAEVFSSVPVAGLTANLVAVPYFAVVFPLIFALCLPPLLGLPFGVFFARAGELILAFSQGALWDLASLTPAQVGYSTPLFVLAAAIFCSAAALRCGAPLRRAPFIVLFSLAVLLYFRAVL
;
A
#
# COMPACT_ATOMS: atom_id res chain seq x y z
N MET A 1 -4.07 39.35 -3.29
CA MET A 1 -5.31 38.68 -2.84
C MET A 1 -5.28 37.22 -3.34
N ALA A 2 -4.90 36.27 -2.52
CA ALA A 2 -4.90 34.83 -2.93
C ALA A 2 -6.36 34.41 -3.04
N VAL A 3 -6.79 34.06 -4.24
CA VAL A 3 -8.10 33.44 -4.48
C VAL A 3 -8.18 32.19 -3.61
N LYS A 4 -9.09 32.14 -2.64
CA LYS A 4 -9.37 30.92 -1.87
C LYS A 4 -9.91 29.89 -2.86
N GLU A 5 -9.05 28.97 -3.28
CA GLU A 5 -9.48 27.84 -4.09
C GLU A 5 -10.50 27.01 -3.29
N GLY A 6 -11.68 26.82 -3.83
CA GLY A 6 -12.70 25.97 -3.23
C GLY A 6 -12.24 24.51 -3.15
N PRO A 7 -12.85 23.67 -2.29
CA PRO A 7 -12.43 22.29 -2.05
C PRO A 7 -12.40 21.43 -3.32
N LEU A 8 -13.29 21.68 -4.27
CA LEU A 8 -13.30 20.97 -5.56
C LEU A 8 -12.07 21.31 -6.41
N ALA A 9 -11.63 22.59 -6.44
CA ALA A 9 -10.41 23.00 -7.14
C ALA A 9 -9.14 22.47 -6.47
N ALA A 10 -9.17 22.34 -5.13
CA ALA A 10 -8.02 21.89 -4.35
C ALA A 10 -7.79 20.37 -4.41
N ALA A 11 -8.84 19.57 -4.57
CA ALA A 11 -8.76 18.12 -4.49
C ALA A 11 -9.81 17.35 -5.32
N PRO A 12 -9.92 17.57 -6.64
CA PRO A 12 -10.93 16.90 -7.48
C PRO A 12 -10.78 15.36 -7.47
N ALA A 13 -9.56 14.84 -7.47
CA ALA A 13 -9.31 13.41 -7.45
C ALA A 13 -9.76 12.73 -6.14
N PHE A 14 -9.83 13.45 -5.03
CA PHE A 14 -10.32 12.90 -3.76
C PHE A 14 -11.80 12.51 -3.84
N PHE A 15 -12.63 13.32 -4.49
CA PHE A 15 -14.05 13.01 -4.65
C PHE A 15 -14.27 11.81 -5.60
N ILE A 16 -13.48 11.70 -6.65
CA ILE A 16 -13.48 10.51 -7.53
C ILE A 16 -13.02 9.28 -6.73
N PHE A 17 -11.99 9.40 -5.93
CA PHE A 17 -11.47 8.33 -5.08
C PHE A 17 -12.54 7.80 -4.12
N VAL A 18 -13.25 8.69 -3.42
CA VAL A 18 -14.35 8.30 -2.51
C VAL A 18 -15.45 7.56 -3.28
N SER A 19 -15.82 8.05 -4.45
CA SER A 19 -16.79 7.38 -5.33
C SER A 19 -16.36 5.96 -5.72
N LEU A 20 -15.11 5.78 -6.10
CA LEU A 20 -14.54 4.47 -6.43
C LEU A 20 -14.57 3.53 -5.22
N CYS A 21 -14.19 3.99 -4.03
CA CYS A 21 -14.26 3.19 -2.82
C CYS A 21 -15.68 2.69 -2.53
N VAL A 22 -16.68 3.59 -2.63
CA VAL A 22 -18.09 3.24 -2.46
C VAL A 22 -18.54 2.23 -3.51
N SER A 23 -18.18 2.43 -4.78
CA SER A 23 -18.59 1.53 -5.87
C SER A 23 -17.99 0.12 -5.72
N ILE A 24 -16.75 0.00 -5.28
CA ILE A 24 -16.09 -1.29 -5.05
C ILE A 24 -16.76 -2.03 -3.89
N LEU A 25 -17.01 -1.34 -2.78
CA LEU A 25 -17.72 -1.91 -1.64
C LEU A 25 -19.08 -2.45 -2.03
N LEU A 26 -19.90 -1.63 -2.70
CA LEU A 26 -21.22 -2.04 -3.16
C LEU A 26 -21.15 -3.15 -4.23
N GLY A 27 -20.17 -3.09 -5.14
CA GLY A 27 -19.95 -4.09 -6.18
C GLY A 27 -19.68 -5.48 -5.63
N VAL A 28 -18.91 -5.57 -4.55
CA VAL A 28 -18.55 -6.84 -3.90
C VAL A 28 -19.64 -7.35 -2.95
N ARG A 29 -20.40 -6.45 -2.31
CA ARG A 29 -21.30 -6.79 -1.21
C ARG A 29 -22.79 -6.88 -1.58
N THR A 30 -23.21 -6.28 -2.68
CA THR A 30 -24.63 -6.25 -3.06
C THR A 30 -24.88 -6.89 -4.43
N SER A 31 -26.10 -7.31 -4.68
CA SER A 31 -26.57 -7.78 -6.00
C SER A 31 -27.16 -6.63 -6.86
N ALA A 32 -27.10 -5.38 -6.38
CA ALA A 32 -27.66 -4.23 -7.09
C ALA A 32 -27.04 -4.07 -8.51
N PRO A 33 -27.80 -3.58 -9.52
CA PRO A 33 -27.27 -3.35 -10.85
C PRO A 33 -26.03 -2.43 -10.83
N VAL A 34 -25.05 -2.69 -11.70
CA VAL A 34 -23.80 -1.90 -11.78
C VAL A 34 -24.09 -0.42 -12.03
N SER A 35 -25.11 -0.09 -12.84
CA SER A 35 -25.55 1.28 -13.10
C SER A 35 -26.07 1.98 -11.82
N ALA A 36 -26.84 1.27 -11.01
CA ALA A 36 -27.34 1.81 -9.74
C ALA A 36 -26.20 2.06 -8.76
N ILE A 37 -25.23 1.14 -8.66
CA ILE A 37 -24.01 1.32 -7.84
C ILE A 37 -23.24 2.56 -8.27
N ALA A 38 -23.03 2.72 -9.59
CA ALA A 38 -22.31 3.87 -10.14
C ALA A 38 -23.06 5.18 -9.87
N ALA A 39 -24.39 5.20 -10.00
CA ALA A 39 -25.22 6.37 -9.72
C ALA A 39 -25.16 6.77 -8.22
N VAL A 40 -25.30 5.82 -7.30
CA VAL A 40 -25.20 6.07 -5.86
C VAL A 40 -23.80 6.59 -5.51
N SER A 41 -22.77 6.01 -6.08
CA SER A 41 -21.37 6.42 -5.83
C SER A 41 -21.10 7.84 -6.35
N ALA A 42 -21.62 8.21 -7.53
CA ALA A 42 -21.49 9.55 -8.08
C ALA A 42 -22.31 10.58 -7.30
N LEU A 43 -23.52 10.22 -6.85
CA LEU A 43 -24.35 11.07 -5.98
C LEU A 43 -23.65 11.32 -4.63
N PHE A 44 -22.98 10.32 -4.07
CA PHE A 44 -22.20 10.49 -2.86
C PHE A 44 -21.06 11.51 -3.03
N SER A 45 -20.32 11.45 -4.16
CA SER A 45 -19.33 12.46 -4.51
C SER A 45 -19.95 13.86 -4.65
N ALA A 46 -21.07 13.96 -5.35
CA ALA A 46 -21.78 15.22 -5.53
C ALA A 46 -22.21 15.83 -4.18
N ALA A 47 -22.82 15.02 -3.31
CA ALA A 47 -23.24 15.45 -1.98
C ALA A 47 -22.04 15.93 -1.11
N ALA A 48 -20.92 15.19 -1.15
CA ALA A 48 -19.70 15.58 -0.44
C ALA A 48 -19.14 16.92 -0.95
N ILE A 49 -19.18 17.17 -2.26
CA ILE A 49 -18.77 18.44 -2.87
C ILE A 49 -19.73 19.57 -2.41
N PHE A 50 -21.04 19.36 -2.47
CA PHE A 50 -22.03 20.36 -2.06
C PHE A 50 -21.90 20.73 -0.58
N ALA A 51 -21.63 19.77 0.30
CA ALA A 51 -21.46 20.00 1.71
C ALA A 51 -20.22 20.87 2.04
N GLY A 52 -19.18 20.81 1.18
CA GLY A 52 -17.90 21.46 1.41
C GLY A 52 -17.67 22.78 0.67
N THR A 53 -18.50 23.17 -0.31
CA THR A 53 -18.16 24.24 -1.25
C THR A 53 -18.88 25.55 -0.97
N GLU A 54 -18.13 26.67 -0.97
CA GLU A 54 -18.69 28.02 -1.14
C GLU A 54 -18.86 28.29 -2.65
N ARG A 55 -20.05 28.77 -3.05
CA ARG A 55 -20.56 28.81 -4.43
C ARG A 55 -19.91 29.85 -5.37
N GLU A 56 -18.80 30.49 -4.99
CA GLU A 56 -18.31 31.71 -5.65
C GLU A 56 -17.15 31.54 -6.63
N VAL A 57 -16.76 30.28 -7.00
CA VAL A 57 -15.63 30.07 -7.92
C VAL A 57 -16.09 30.02 -9.37
N LEU A 58 -15.53 30.89 -10.22
CA LEU A 58 -15.76 30.88 -11.66
C LEU A 58 -15.40 29.52 -12.29
N GLY A 59 -16.35 28.92 -13.05
CA GLY A 59 -16.17 27.57 -13.62
C GLY A 59 -16.55 26.39 -12.69
N TRP A 60 -16.95 26.65 -11.46
CA TRP A 60 -17.36 25.66 -10.48
C TRP A 60 -18.36 24.62 -11.04
N ARG A 61 -19.40 25.07 -11.76
CA ARG A 61 -20.41 24.15 -12.33
C ARG A 61 -19.83 23.17 -13.35
N ARG A 62 -18.89 23.63 -14.21
CA ARG A 62 -18.25 22.76 -15.23
C ARG A 62 -17.35 21.73 -14.56
N MET A 63 -16.57 22.14 -13.56
CA MET A 63 -15.68 21.24 -12.83
C MET A 63 -16.47 20.22 -11.99
N LEU A 64 -17.57 20.65 -11.34
CA LEU A 64 -18.50 19.75 -10.67
C LEU A 64 -19.07 18.71 -11.62
N ALA A 65 -19.61 19.14 -12.77
CA ALA A 65 -20.15 18.22 -13.77
C ALA A 65 -19.09 17.21 -14.24
N LEU A 66 -17.86 17.66 -14.53
CA LEU A 66 -16.76 16.78 -14.93
C LEU A 66 -16.42 15.75 -13.85
N VAL A 67 -16.28 16.16 -12.59
CA VAL A 67 -15.95 15.23 -11.48
C VAL A 67 -17.08 14.23 -11.27
N VAL A 68 -18.34 14.65 -11.33
CA VAL A 68 -19.51 13.74 -11.18
C VAL A 68 -19.58 12.75 -12.34
N ILE A 69 -19.39 13.21 -13.58
CA ILE A 69 -19.38 12.33 -14.76
C ILE A 69 -18.23 11.32 -14.67
N LEU A 70 -17.01 11.79 -14.35
CA LEU A 70 -15.86 10.90 -14.15
C LEU A 70 -16.11 9.92 -13.01
N SER A 71 -16.66 10.37 -11.88
CA SER A 71 -17.03 9.51 -10.76
C SER A 71 -18.02 8.43 -11.19
N PHE A 72 -19.04 8.77 -11.98
CA PHE A 72 -20.00 7.80 -12.49
C PHE A 72 -19.33 6.77 -13.41
N VAL A 73 -18.61 7.24 -14.43
CA VAL A 73 -17.97 6.35 -15.44
C VAL A 73 -16.95 5.43 -14.79
N LEU A 74 -16.06 5.96 -13.95
CA LEU A 74 -15.02 5.18 -13.32
C LEU A 74 -15.59 4.21 -12.26
N SER A 75 -16.65 4.62 -11.55
CA SER A 75 -17.36 3.74 -10.62
C SER A 75 -18.07 2.60 -11.35
N PHE A 76 -18.68 2.89 -12.51
CA PHE A 76 -19.29 1.86 -13.36
C PHE A 76 -18.25 0.82 -13.80
N ILE A 77 -17.11 1.27 -14.34
CA ILE A 77 -16.02 0.39 -14.76
C ILE A 77 -15.51 -0.45 -13.58
N SER A 78 -15.29 0.18 -12.44
CA SER A 78 -14.78 -0.49 -11.24
C SER A 78 -15.75 -1.54 -10.69
N ALA A 79 -17.04 -1.21 -10.58
CA ALA A 79 -18.07 -2.15 -10.13
C ALA A 79 -18.27 -3.31 -11.12
N ALA A 80 -18.20 -3.05 -12.42
CA ALA A 80 -18.26 -4.09 -13.45
C ALA A 80 -17.09 -5.07 -13.31
N ARG A 81 -15.87 -4.56 -13.13
CA ARG A 81 -14.66 -5.39 -12.92
C ARG A 81 -14.70 -6.22 -11.64
N THR A 82 -15.31 -5.75 -10.56
CA THR A 82 -15.45 -6.57 -9.34
C THR A 82 -16.36 -7.77 -9.55
N ARG A 83 -17.27 -7.72 -10.53
CA ARG A 83 -18.26 -8.74 -10.85
C ARG A 83 -17.95 -9.54 -12.11
N GLU A 84 -16.86 -9.23 -12.76
CA GLU A 84 -16.42 -9.96 -13.94
C GLU A 84 -16.25 -11.44 -13.61
N LYS A 85 -17.01 -12.30 -14.31
CA LYS A 85 -16.85 -13.74 -14.24
C LYS A 85 -15.70 -14.12 -15.16
N ILE A 86 -14.55 -14.45 -14.54
CA ILE A 86 -13.40 -14.93 -15.28
C ILE A 86 -13.62 -16.42 -15.53
N SER A 87 -13.66 -16.80 -16.81
CA SER A 87 -13.73 -18.20 -17.21
C SER A 87 -12.38 -18.85 -16.91
N PHE A 88 -12.39 -19.78 -15.98
CA PHE A 88 -11.23 -20.61 -15.63
C PHE A 88 -11.70 -22.08 -15.61
N PRO A 89 -11.01 -23.01 -16.25
CA PRO A 89 -11.45 -24.41 -16.33
C PRO A 89 -11.46 -25.08 -14.95
N ASP A 90 -12.41 -25.96 -14.68
CA ASP A 90 -12.54 -26.68 -13.40
C ASP A 90 -11.35 -27.60 -13.16
N SER A 91 -10.75 -28.15 -14.22
CA SER A 91 -9.50 -28.89 -14.19
C SER A 91 -8.52 -28.28 -15.18
N PHE A 92 -7.27 -28.17 -14.78
CA PHE A 92 -6.21 -27.59 -15.58
C PHE A 92 -4.99 -28.52 -15.63
N GLU A 93 -4.55 -28.83 -16.82
CA GLU A 93 -3.24 -29.42 -17.07
C GLU A 93 -2.52 -28.58 -18.11
N GLY A 94 -1.33 -28.09 -17.77
CA GLY A 94 -0.59 -27.21 -18.65
C GLY A 94 0.60 -26.54 -18.00
N TYR A 95 1.06 -25.49 -18.65
CA TYR A 95 2.23 -24.73 -18.21
C TYR A 95 1.78 -23.46 -17.47
N GLY A 96 2.59 -23.06 -16.49
CA GLY A 96 2.46 -21.81 -15.78
C GLY A 96 3.81 -21.24 -15.42
N LYS A 97 3.81 -20.03 -14.86
CA LYS A 97 5.00 -19.35 -14.34
C LYS A 97 4.77 -18.91 -12.90
N ILE A 98 5.71 -19.21 -12.02
CA ILE A 98 5.65 -18.75 -10.62
C ILE A 98 5.94 -17.24 -10.57
N LEU A 99 4.95 -16.44 -10.21
CA LEU A 99 5.11 -15.00 -10.06
C LEU A 99 5.54 -14.59 -8.66
N LEU A 100 5.07 -15.32 -7.64
CA LEU A 100 5.34 -15.08 -6.23
C LEU A 100 5.42 -16.41 -5.50
N ALA A 101 6.39 -16.55 -4.62
CA ALA A 101 6.50 -17.65 -3.67
C ALA A 101 6.69 -17.06 -2.26
N ARG A 102 5.85 -17.48 -1.31
CA ARG A 102 5.88 -16.98 0.07
C ARG A 102 5.69 -18.13 1.05
N ASP A 103 6.41 -18.09 2.16
CA ASP A 103 6.19 -19.04 3.24
C ASP A 103 4.82 -18.84 3.88
N TRP A 104 4.10 -19.94 4.14
CA TRP A 104 2.73 -19.97 4.62
C TRP A 104 2.56 -21.09 5.64
N GLY A 105 2.96 -20.85 6.85
CA GLY A 105 2.97 -21.85 7.92
C GLY A 105 3.85 -23.05 7.54
N LYS A 106 3.22 -24.25 7.43
CA LYS A 106 3.92 -25.51 7.04
C LYS A 106 4.01 -25.73 5.53
N THR A 107 3.45 -24.84 4.73
CA THR A 107 3.42 -24.89 3.26
C THR A 107 3.97 -23.59 2.70
N ARG A 108 4.08 -23.51 1.38
CA ARG A 108 4.35 -22.27 0.65
C ARG A 108 3.16 -21.91 -0.22
N ALA A 109 2.83 -20.63 -0.23
CA ALA A 109 1.79 -20.08 -1.08
C ALA A 109 2.43 -19.53 -2.37
N TYR A 110 1.84 -19.85 -3.50
CA TYR A 110 2.30 -19.50 -4.82
C TYR A 110 1.24 -18.71 -5.57
N LEU A 111 1.67 -17.66 -6.28
CA LEU A 111 0.89 -17.02 -7.32
C LEU A 111 1.44 -17.51 -8.66
N ILE A 112 0.61 -18.22 -9.42
CA ILE A 112 0.98 -18.84 -10.68
C ILE A 112 0.26 -18.14 -11.81
N GLU A 113 0.99 -17.68 -12.81
CA GLU A 113 0.42 -17.19 -14.05
C GLU A 113 0.17 -18.37 -14.98
N THR A 114 -1.06 -18.49 -15.45
CA THR A 114 -1.53 -19.53 -16.37
C THR A 114 -2.13 -18.86 -17.61
N PRO A 115 -2.39 -19.58 -18.71
CA PRO A 115 -3.07 -19.03 -19.88
C PRO A 115 -4.48 -18.47 -19.59
N TYR A 116 -5.12 -18.91 -18.50
CA TYR A 116 -6.46 -18.48 -18.10
C TYR A 116 -6.46 -17.35 -17.07
N GLY A 117 -5.29 -16.87 -16.66
CA GLY A 117 -5.10 -15.85 -15.65
C GLY A 117 -4.26 -16.32 -14.47
N ARG A 118 -4.15 -15.46 -13.46
CA ARG A 118 -3.37 -15.77 -12.26
C ARG A 118 -4.18 -16.61 -11.30
N ALA A 119 -3.54 -17.63 -10.75
CA ALA A 119 -4.17 -18.52 -9.76
C ALA A 119 -3.26 -18.68 -8.54
N ALA A 120 -3.87 -18.86 -7.37
CA ALA A 120 -3.15 -19.15 -6.14
C ALA A 120 -3.08 -20.66 -5.90
N ALA A 121 -1.95 -21.14 -5.39
CA ALA A 121 -1.77 -22.54 -5.02
C ALA A 121 -0.95 -22.65 -3.73
N TYR A 122 -1.13 -23.77 -3.03
CA TYR A 122 -0.35 -24.11 -1.85
C TYR A 122 0.34 -25.46 -2.06
N SER A 123 1.65 -25.50 -1.80
CA SER A 123 2.43 -26.74 -1.90
C SER A 123 3.51 -26.79 -0.82
N ARG A 124 4.00 -28.00 -0.52
CA ARG A 124 5.21 -28.20 0.30
C ARG A 124 6.49 -28.16 -0.54
N GLU A 125 6.36 -28.24 -1.85
CA GLU A 125 7.51 -28.16 -2.75
C GLU A 125 8.14 -26.77 -2.73
N ASN A 126 9.46 -26.73 -2.85
CA ASN A 126 10.20 -25.47 -2.88
C ASN A 126 10.42 -25.01 -4.32
N LEU A 127 9.36 -24.44 -4.92
CA LEU A 127 9.41 -23.90 -6.27
C LEU A 127 9.99 -22.48 -6.25
N ARG A 128 10.80 -22.17 -7.27
CA ARG A 128 11.49 -20.89 -7.38
C ARG A 128 10.65 -19.84 -8.09
N GLU A 129 10.66 -18.61 -7.60
CA GLU A 129 10.03 -17.50 -8.30
C GLU A 129 10.65 -17.31 -9.70
N GLY A 130 9.82 -17.08 -10.72
CA GLY A 130 10.23 -16.91 -12.09
C GLY A 130 10.45 -18.22 -12.84
N ALA A 131 10.37 -19.37 -12.18
CA ALA A 131 10.46 -20.66 -12.83
C ALA A 131 9.19 -20.97 -13.62
N GLY A 132 9.35 -21.60 -14.78
CA GLY A 132 8.25 -22.23 -15.49
C GLY A 132 7.93 -23.58 -14.85
N VAL A 133 6.64 -23.87 -14.75
CA VAL A 133 6.15 -25.11 -14.16
C VAL A 133 5.15 -25.78 -15.09
N ARG A 134 5.15 -27.10 -15.10
CA ARG A 134 4.03 -27.89 -15.59
C ARG A 134 3.23 -28.36 -14.39
N LEU A 135 1.91 -28.17 -14.42
CA LEU A 135 1.05 -28.52 -13.31
C LEU A 135 -0.23 -29.20 -13.79
N ARG A 136 -0.74 -30.07 -12.95
CA ARG A 136 -2.07 -30.65 -13.04
C ARG A 136 -2.82 -30.32 -11.77
N ALA A 137 -3.98 -29.64 -11.90
CA ALA A 137 -4.70 -29.10 -10.76
C ALA A 137 -6.21 -29.05 -11.02
N ALA A 138 -7.00 -29.09 -9.95
CA ALA A 138 -8.40 -28.67 -9.96
C ALA A 138 -8.50 -27.20 -9.50
N SER A 139 -9.44 -26.47 -10.07
CA SER A 139 -9.68 -25.08 -9.71
C SER A 139 -10.89 -24.93 -8.79
N PHE A 140 -10.74 -24.07 -7.78
CA PHE A 140 -11.78 -23.79 -6.81
C PHE A 140 -11.94 -22.29 -6.62
N ASP A 141 -13.10 -21.87 -6.13
CA ASP A 141 -13.28 -20.52 -5.63
C ASP A 141 -12.56 -20.36 -4.28
N PHE A 142 -12.11 -19.14 -4.03
CA PHE A 142 -11.51 -18.81 -2.75
C PHE A 142 -12.55 -18.86 -1.62
N LYS A 143 -12.14 -19.34 -0.46
CA LYS A 143 -12.97 -19.31 0.75
C LYS A 143 -13.07 -17.86 1.26
N ARG A 144 -14.26 -17.48 1.70
CA ARG A 144 -14.47 -16.26 2.49
C ARG A 144 -14.25 -16.55 3.96
N ALA A 145 -13.89 -15.53 4.73
CA ALA A 145 -13.85 -15.67 6.18
C ALA A 145 -15.23 -16.05 6.72
N GLU A 146 -15.29 -17.09 7.52
CA GLU A 146 -16.53 -17.55 8.18
C GLU A 146 -16.86 -16.68 9.40
N GLU A 147 -15.82 -16.15 10.06
CA GLU A 147 -15.94 -15.30 11.24
C GLU A 147 -15.32 -13.92 11.02
N ARG A 148 -15.78 -12.92 11.77
CA ARG A 148 -15.18 -11.58 11.77
C ARG A 148 -13.76 -11.64 12.33
N GLY A 149 -12.81 -11.04 11.60
CA GLY A 149 -11.39 -11.09 11.96
C GLY A 149 -10.66 -12.34 11.51
N GLY A 150 -11.37 -13.30 10.87
CA GLY A 150 -10.76 -14.44 10.21
C GLY A 150 -10.06 -14.03 8.91
N PHE A 151 -9.10 -14.85 8.47
CA PHE A 151 -8.41 -14.65 7.21
C PHE A 151 -9.35 -14.87 6.01
N ASP A 152 -9.62 -13.82 5.24
CA ASP A 152 -10.39 -13.89 4.00
C ASP A 152 -9.46 -14.18 2.83
N GLU A 153 -9.43 -15.46 2.43
CA GLU A 153 -8.59 -15.94 1.33
C GLU A 153 -8.95 -15.24 0.00
N MET A 154 -10.24 -15.00 -0.23
CA MET A 154 -10.72 -14.36 -1.46
C MET A 154 -10.19 -12.92 -1.57
N LEU A 155 -10.36 -12.11 -0.54
CA LEU A 155 -9.91 -10.72 -0.56
C LEU A 155 -8.40 -10.61 -0.67
N PHE A 156 -7.67 -11.51 0.01
CA PHE A 156 -6.21 -11.55 -0.02
C PHE A 156 -5.66 -11.85 -1.43
N TRP A 157 -6.17 -12.88 -2.09
CA TRP A 157 -5.66 -13.32 -3.38
C TRP A 157 -6.19 -12.50 -4.55
N ARG A 158 -7.46 -12.07 -4.51
CA ARG A 158 -8.01 -11.13 -5.50
C ARG A 158 -7.30 -9.80 -5.47
N GLY A 159 -6.91 -9.31 -4.30
CA GLY A 159 -6.07 -8.11 -4.15
C GLY A 159 -4.73 -8.24 -4.89
N ARG A 160 -4.22 -9.46 -5.03
CA ARG A 160 -2.99 -9.79 -5.78
C ARG A 160 -3.22 -10.20 -7.23
N GLY A 161 -4.47 -10.14 -7.68
CA GLY A 161 -4.88 -10.43 -9.05
C GLY A 161 -5.12 -11.91 -9.34
N ALA A 162 -5.10 -12.80 -8.34
CA ALA A 162 -5.48 -14.18 -8.52
C ALA A 162 -6.99 -14.32 -8.70
N VAL A 163 -7.42 -15.18 -9.63
CA VAL A 163 -8.82 -15.36 -9.98
C VAL A 163 -9.42 -16.64 -9.39
N LYS A 164 -8.60 -17.66 -9.21
CA LYS A 164 -8.99 -18.97 -8.66
C LYS A 164 -7.89 -19.53 -7.77
N LYS A 165 -8.27 -20.47 -6.92
CA LYS A 165 -7.39 -21.33 -6.15
C LYS A 165 -7.16 -22.63 -6.90
N LEU A 166 -5.92 -23.10 -6.95
CA LEU A 166 -5.58 -24.40 -7.52
C LEU A 166 -5.25 -25.39 -6.40
N GLU A 167 -5.90 -26.54 -6.44
CA GLU A 167 -5.48 -27.71 -5.69
C GLU A 167 -4.60 -28.55 -6.60
N LEU A 168 -3.31 -28.62 -6.25
CA LEU A 168 -2.28 -29.23 -7.08
C LEU A 168 -2.27 -30.76 -6.86
N PHE A 169 -2.44 -31.52 -7.93
CA PHE A 169 -2.19 -32.96 -7.95
C PHE A 169 -0.73 -33.26 -8.28
N GLU A 170 -0.17 -32.49 -9.22
CA GLU A 170 1.22 -32.59 -9.62
C GLU A 170 1.72 -31.20 -10.03
N ILE A 171 2.94 -30.89 -9.63
CA ILE A 171 3.65 -29.70 -10.08
C ILE A 171 5.14 -30.00 -10.21
N ARG A 172 5.76 -29.60 -11.34
CA ARG A 172 7.20 -29.77 -11.57
C ARG A 172 7.76 -28.53 -12.25
N GLU A 173 8.92 -28.10 -11.80
CA GLU A 173 9.68 -27.08 -12.54
C GLU A 173 10.13 -27.62 -13.89
N THR A 174 9.83 -26.90 -14.95
CA THR A 174 10.18 -27.26 -16.34
C THR A 174 11.23 -26.33 -16.92
N SER A 175 11.38 -25.13 -16.37
CA SER A 175 12.43 -24.18 -16.78
C SER A 175 12.97 -23.41 -15.59
N ALA A 176 14.24 -23.02 -15.70
CA ALA A 176 14.89 -22.17 -14.71
C ALA A 176 14.17 -20.81 -14.58
N PRO A 177 14.28 -20.16 -13.41
CA PRO A 177 13.77 -18.80 -13.20
C PRO A 177 14.23 -17.85 -14.30
N SER A 178 13.33 -16.99 -14.75
CA SER A 178 13.59 -16.03 -15.83
C SER A 178 13.07 -14.63 -15.50
N GLY A 179 13.65 -13.60 -16.14
CA GLY A 179 13.27 -12.21 -15.97
C GLY A 179 13.63 -11.63 -14.59
N LEU A 180 12.89 -10.64 -14.12
CA LEU A 180 13.14 -9.93 -12.85
C LEU A 180 13.14 -10.86 -11.63
N ALA A 181 12.32 -11.91 -11.64
CA ALA A 181 12.28 -12.87 -10.55
C ALA A 181 13.58 -13.66 -10.41
N ALA A 182 14.24 -14.02 -11.54
CA ALA A 182 15.56 -14.65 -11.52
C ALA A 182 16.61 -13.71 -10.92
N TRP A 183 16.60 -12.44 -11.33
CA TRP A 183 17.51 -11.43 -10.77
C TRP A 183 17.30 -11.23 -9.27
N ARG A 184 16.05 -11.18 -8.79
CA ARG A 184 15.73 -11.10 -7.37
C ARG A 184 16.29 -12.29 -6.58
N SER A 185 16.12 -13.52 -7.12
CA SER A 185 16.66 -14.72 -6.50
C SER A 185 18.18 -14.70 -6.46
N HIS A 186 18.82 -14.28 -7.55
CA HIS A 186 20.27 -14.16 -7.61
C HIS A 186 20.83 -13.12 -6.62
N LEU A 187 20.15 -11.98 -6.48
CA LEU A 187 20.52 -10.98 -5.46
C LEU A 187 20.39 -11.53 -4.04
N ASP A 188 19.33 -12.26 -3.72
CA ASP A 188 19.15 -12.86 -2.40
C ASP A 188 20.25 -13.92 -2.12
N GLU A 189 20.63 -14.70 -3.11
CA GLU A 189 21.74 -15.66 -3.00
C GLU A 189 23.08 -14.92 -2.78
N LEU A 190 23.31 -13.83 -3.51
CA LEU A 190 24.49 -12.99 -3.35
C LEU A 190 24.56 -12.37 -1.95
N PHE A 191 23.45 -11.86 -1.44
CA PHE A 191 23.38 -11.31 -0.07
C PHE A 191 23.72 -12.38 0.96
N ARG A 192 23.14 -13.57 0.87
CA ARG A 192 23.42 -14.68 1.78
C ARG A 192 24.86 -15.18 1.69
N ALA A 193 25.46 -15.12 0.51
CA ALA A 193 26.82 -15.56 0.31
C ALA A 193 27.89 -14.58 0.80
N ARG A 194 27.59 -13.26 0.81
CA ARG A 194 28.59 -12.22 1.05
C ARG A 194 28.34 -11.35 2.27
N LEU A 195 27.15 -11.41 2.88
CA LEU A 195 26.76 -10.62 4.04
C LEU A 195 26.48 -11.51 5.25
N TYR A 196 26.55 -10.93 6.42
CA TYR A 196 26.09 -11.57 7.66
C TYR A 196 24.57 -11.73 7.67
N PRO A 197 24.00 -12.64 8.49
CA PRO A 197 22.59 -13.02 8.41
C PRO A 197 21.59 -11.87 8.52
N LEU A 198 21.76 -10.93 9.47
CA LEU A 198 20.84 -9.80 9.60
C LEU A 198 20.96 -8.84 8.44
N SER A 199 22.19 -8.50 8.05
CA SER A 199 22.46 -7.63 6.90
C SER A 199 21.87 -8.22 5.62
N ALA A 200 22.04 -9.52 5.38
CA ALA A 200 21.42 -10.20 4.24
C ALA A 200 19.88 -10.15 4.29
N ALA A 201 19.28 -10.40 5.46
CA ALA A 201 17.83 -10.36 5.63
C ALA A 201 17.24 -8.95 5.41
N TYR A 202 17.87 -7.90 5.95
CA TYR A 202 17.43 -6.53 5.72
C TYR A 202 17.63 -6.10 4.28
N MET A 203 18.78 -6.44 3.66
CA MET A 203 19.03 -6.15 2.24
C MET A 203 17.98 -6.82 1.35
N SER A 204 17.64 -8.09 1.59
CA SER A 204 16.58 -8.79 0.87
C SER A 204 15.22 -8.11 1.05
N ALA A 205 14.83 -7.77 2.28
CA ALA A 205 13.55 -7.11 2.56
C ALA A 205 13.42 -5.75 1.84
N LEU A 206 14.49 -4.94 1.85
CA LEU A 206 14.50 -3.59 1.32
C LEU A 206 14.69 -3.51 -0.20
N THR A 207 15.29 -4.54 -0.82
CA THR A 207 15.55 -4.55 -2.28
C THR A 207 14.60 -5.45 -3.04
N THR A 208 14.41 -6.69 -2.59
CA THR A 208 13.62 -7.71 -3.30
C THR A 208 12.24 -7.92 -2.69
N GLY A 209 11.95 -7.27 -1.56
CA GLY A 209 10.68 -7.40 -0.83
C GLY A 209 10.52 -8.74 -0.09
N ARG A 210 11.56 -9.59 -0.06
CA ARG A 210 11.55 -10.88 0.64
C ARG A 210 11.93 -10.68 2.10
N ARG A 211 11.06 -11.10 3.00
CA ARG A 211 11.24 -10.95 4.44
C ARG A 211 11.47 -12.31 5.07
N SER A 212 12.13 -12.30 6.22
CA SER A 212 12.35 -13.47 7.06
C SER A 212 11.81 -13.23 8.47
N ALA A 213 11.39 -14.29 9.16
CA ALA A 213 10.88 -14.22 10.53
C ALA A 213 11.90 -13.56 11.49
N ALA A 214 13.20 -13.75 11.25
CA ALA A 214 14.26 -13.18 12.06
C ALA A 214 14.25 -11.64 12.15
N ILE A 215 13.75 -10.97 11.11
CA ILE A 215 13.63 -9.50 11.12
C ILE A 215 12.17 -9.05 11.31
N GLU A 216 11.19 -9.88 10.96
CA GLU A 216 9.77 -9.51 11.11
C GLU A 216 9.35 -9.44 12.57
N GLU A 217 9.71 -10.42 13.38
CA GLU A 217 9.23 -10.53 14.78
C GLU A 217 9.57 -9.30 15.66
N PRO A 218 10.81 -8.77 15.70
CA PRO A 218 11.10 -7.55 16.45
C PRO A 218 10.29 -6.34 15.99
N HIS A 219 10.12 -6.20 14.67
CA HIS A 219 9.36 -5.11 14.09
C HIS A 219 7.85 -5.24 14.29
N GLU A 220 7.29 -6.46 14.28
CA GLU A 220 5.87 -6.70 14.59
C GLU A 220 5.55 -6.32 16.03
N ARG A 221 6.36 -6.78 16.97
CA ARG A 221 6.20 -6.46 18.41
C ARG A 221 6.30 -4.97 18.69
N ALA A 222 7.22 -4.28 18.03
CA ALA A 222 7.39 -2.84 18.15
C ALA A 222 6.38 -2.03 17.30
N GLY A 223 5.52 -2.68 16.48
CA GLY A 223 4.58 -1.99 15.58
C GLY A 223 5.24 -1.23 14.42
N THR A 224 6.48 -1.61 14.06
CA THR A 224 7.31 -0.95 13.04
C THR A 224 7.49 -1.80 11.77
N ILE A 225 6.72 -2.88 11.60
CA ILE A 225 6.82 -3.82 10.47
C ILE A 225 6.73 -3.15 9.09
N HIS A 226 6.05 -2.01 9.01
CA HIS A 226 5.92 -1.24 7.77
C HIS A 226 7.26 -0.65 7.28
N LEU A 227 8.28 -0.52 8.14
CA LEU A 227 9.61 -0.05 7.78
C LEU A 227 10.39 -1.10 6.95
N LEU A 228 10.06 -2.40 7.11
CA LEU A 228 10.65 -3.48 6.33
C LEU A 228 10.06 -3.60 4.91
N SER A 229 8.99 -2.88 4.62
CA SER A 229 8.41 -2.88 3.27
C SER A 229 9.03 -1.76 2.43
N VAL A 230 9.16 -1.99 1.12
CA VAL A 230 9.45 -0.90 0.19
C VAL A 230 8.33 0.13 0.28
N SER A 231 8.63 1.22 0.95
CA SER A 231 7.69 2.27 1.33
C SER A 231 7.94 3.56 0.54
N GLY A 232 7.04 4.53 0.73
CA GLY A 232 7.23 5.87 0.18
C GLY A 232 8.53 6.55 0.60
N PHE A 233 9.07 6.17 1.76
CA PHE A 233 10.37 6.64 2.21
C PHE A 233 11.52 6.19 1.27
N HIS A 234 11.60 4.90 0.95
CA HIS A 234 12.64 4.35 0.05
C HIS A 234 12.54 4.96 -1.35
N VAL A 235 11.33 5.06 -1.87
CA VAL A 235 11.03 5.74 -3.14
C VAL A 235 11.42 7.21 -3.08
N GLY A 236 11.14 7.88 -1.96
CA GLY A 236 11.48 9.29 -1.74
C GLY A 236 12.99 9.53 -1.66
N VAL A 237 13.74 8.66 -0.98
CA VAL A 237 15.21 8.72 -0.92
C VAL A 237 15.81 8.52 -2.32
N LEU A 238 15.34 7.51 -3.06
CA LEU A 238 15.80 7.28 -4.43
C LEU A 238 15.48 8.47 -5.35
N ALA A 239 14.25 8.96 -5.30
CA ALA A 239 13.85 10.15 -6.06
C ALA A 239 14.70 11.38 -5.67
N GLY A 240 14.93 11.59 -4.36
CA GLY A 240 15.76 12.68 -3.84
C GLY A 240 17.19 12.62 -4.35
N LEU A 241 17.84 11.46 -4.30
CA LEU A 241 19.18 11.26 -4.85
C LEU A 241 19.24 11.58 -6.34
N LEU A 242 18.22 11.18 -7.10
CA LEU A 242 18.12 11.44 -8.53
C LEU A 242 17.82 12.91 -8.84
N PHE A 243 17.15 13.64 -7.92
CA PHE A 243 16.93 15.10 -8.03
C PHE A 243 18.22 15.91 -7.90
N PHE A 244 19.25 15.38 -7.21
CA PHE A 244 20.58 16.00 -7.17
C PHE A 244 21.32 15.99 -8.52
N LEU A 245 20.86 15.18 -9.47
CA LEU A 245 21.33 15.23 -10.85
C LEU A 245 20.82 16.52 -11.53
N LYS A 246 21.45 17.65 -11.24
CA LYS A 246 21.02 19.01 -11.61
C LYS A 246 20.94 19.32 -13.11
N ARG A 247 21.39 18.41 -14.01
CA ARG A 247 21.41 18.65 -15.45
C ARG A 247 20.51 17.64 -16.17
N GLY A 248 19.63 18.11 -17.08
CA GLY A 248 19.07 17.16 -18.04
C GLY A 248 17.65 17.29 -18.53
N GLY A 249 16.87 18.32 -18.25
CA GLY A 249 15.54 18.48 -18.89
C GLY A 249 14.74 17.19 -19.01
N ALA A 250 14.25 16.88 -20.22
CA ALA A 250 13.45 15.68 -20.51
C ALA A 250 14.20 14.35 -20.23
N ALA A 251 15.51 14.30 -20.51
CA ALA A 251 16.30 13.09 -20.26
C ALA A 251 16.36 12.74 -18.77
N ARG A 252 16.50 13.73 -17.89
CA ARG A 252 16.44 13.53 -16.43
C ARG A 252 15.08 12.98 -16.02
N THR A 253 14.00 13.56 -16.50
CA THR A 253 12.62 13.13 -16.22
C THR A 253 12.43 11.66 -16.58
N VAL A 254 12.84 11.24 -17.77
CA VAL A 254 12.76 9.85 -18.24
C VAL A 254 13.60 8.92 -17.38
N THR A 255 14.85 9.30 -17.10
CA THR A 255 15.78 8.48 -16.29
C THR A 255 15.25 8.27 -14.88
N VAL A 256 14.79 9.34 -14.20
CA VAL A 256 14.23 9.25 -12.84
C VAL A 256 12.99 8.36 -12.83
N SER A 257 12.08 8.54 -13.80
CA SER A 257 10.89 7.70 -13.94
C SER A 257 11.25 6.23 -14.16
N ALA A 258 12.18 5.95 -15.08
CA ALA A 258 12.61 4.58 -15.39
C ALA A 258 13.25 3.90 -14.16
N LEU A 259 14.18 4.56 -13.47
CA LEU A 259 14.82 4.01 -12.28
C LEU A 259 13.84 3.79 -11.12
N LEU A 260 12.89 4.70 -10.95
CA LEU A 260 11.84 4.59 -9.95
C LEU A 260 10.98 3.34 -10.16
N TRP A 261 10.47 3.15 -11.39
CA TRP A 261 9.65 2.00 -11.73
C TRP A 261 10.44 0.69 -11.77
N LEU A 262 11.72 0.74 -12.20
CA LEU A 262 12.61 -0.40 -12.15
C LEU A 262 12.82 -0.87 -10.69
N TYR A 263 13.07 0.05 -9.76
CA TYR A 263 13.19 -0.27 -8.34
C TYR A 263 11.93 -0.94 -7.79
N VAL A 264 10.74 -0.37 -8.08
CA VAL A 264 9.46 -0.95 -7.63
C VAL A 264 9.22 -2.34 -8.23
N ALA A 265 9.62 -2.55 -9.49
CA ALA A 265 9.54 -3.85 -10.15
C ALA A 265 10.49 -4.87 -9.52
N PHE A 266 11.73 -4.48 -9.20
CA PHE A 266 12.66 -5.33 -8.45
C PHE A 266 12.14 -5.70 -7.06
N ALA A 267 11.45 -4.79 -6.39
CA ALA A 267 10.82 -5.07 -5.10
C ALA A 267 9.55 -5.95 -5.20
N GLY A 268 9.11 -6.32 -6.40
CA GLY A 268 7.93 -7.16 -6.61
C GLY A 268 6.60 -6.41 -6.56
N PHE A 269 6.59 -5.13 -6.93
CA PHE A 269 5.40 -4.27 -6.97
C PHE A 269 4.62 -4.21 -5.64
N PRO A 270 5.28 -3.97 -4.48
CA PRO A 270 4.57 -3.85 -3.22
C PRO A 270 3.61 -2.65 -3.27
N PRO A 271 2.39 -2.76 -2.71
CA PRO A 271 1.36 -1.71 -2.81
C PRO A 271 1.84 -0.32 -2.36
N GLY A 272 2.65 -0.27 -1.29
CA GLY A 272 3.25 0.98 -0.80
C GLY A 272 4.24 1.61 -1.79
N GLY A 273 5.09 0.78 -2.41
CA GLY A 273 6.06 1.20 -3.42
C GLY A 273 5.39 1.68 -4.71
N VAL A 274 4.40 0.92 -5.20
CA VAL A 274 3.61 1.30 -6.40
C VAL A 274 2.91 2.64 -6.21
N ARG A 275 2.27 2.85 -5.05
CA ARG A 275 1.63 4.14 -4.74
C ARG A 275 2.64 5.27 -4.72
N ALA A 276 3.77 5.09 -4.04
CA ALA A 276 4.79 6.11 -3.93
C ALA A 276 5.41 6.45 -5.29
N ALA A 277 5.65 5.44 -6.14
CA ALA A 277 6.10 5.64 -7.51
C ALA A 277 5.06 6.39 -8.36
N ALA A 278 3.78 6.02 -8.26
CA ALA A 278 2.70 6.72 -8.95
C ALA A 278 2.59 8.19 -8.51
N MET A 279 2.70 8.46 -7.20
CA MET A 279 2.72 9.83 -6.67
C MET A 279 3.92 10.63 -7.17
N ALA A 280 5.12 10.03 -7.14
CA ALA A 280 6.32 10.66 -7.66
C ALA A 280 6.21 10.93 -9.16
N GLN A 281 5.64 9.99 -9.93
CA GLN A 281 5.40 10.15 -11.37
C GLN A 281 4.43 11.29 -11.67
N ILE A 282 3.37 11.46 -10.87
CA ILE A 282 2.42 12.57 -11.03
C ILE A 282 3.14 13.91 -10.70
N CYS A 283 3.99 13.95 -9.66
CA CYS A 283 4.80 15.14 -9.36
C CYS A 283 5.75 15.49 -10.49
N ILE A 284 6.46 14.50 -11.02
CA ILE A 284 7.40 14.67 -12.15
C ILE A 284 6.66 15.19 -13.40
N ALA A 285 5.48 14.61 -13.69
CA ALA A 285 4.67 15.05 -14.82
C ALA A 285 4.12 16.48 -14.61
N ALA A 286 3.67 16.83 -13.40
CA ALA A 286 3.19 18.17 -13.08
C ALA A 286 4.31 19.22 -13.23
N GLU A 287 5.52 18.91 -12.75
CA GLU A 287 6.70 19.79 -12.94
C GLU A 287 7.02 19.97 -14.42
N ALA A 288 7.05 18.88 -15.20
CA ALA A 288 7.35 18.94 -16.63
C ALA A 288 6.30 19.76 -17.42
N LEU A 289 5.04 19.75 -16.97
CA LEU A 289 3.93 20.48 -17.59
C LEU A 289 3.76 21.90 -17.00
N GLY A 290 4.60 22.35 -16.08
CA GLY A 290 4.45 23.63 -15.38
C GLY A 290 3.15 23.77 -14.59
N ARG A 291 2.57 22.66 -14.12
CA ARG A 291 1.30 22.64 -13.38
C ARG A 291 1.52 22.54 -11.87
N PRO A 292 0.79 23.32 -11.07
CA PRO A 292 0.81 23.18 -9.62
C PRO A 292 0.22 21.83 -9.21
N TYR A 293 0.75 21.23 -8.13
CA TYR A 293 0.21 20.00 -7.58
C TYR A 293 -0.11 20.14 -6.09
N SER A 294 -1.11 19.40 -5.62
CA SER A 294 -1.44 19.27 -4.22
C SER A 294 -1.14 17.83 -3.77
N SER A 295 -0.34 17.68 -2.72
CA SER A 295 0.01 16.34 -2.21
C SER A 295 -1.22 15.49 -1.89
N PHE A 296 -2.26 16.07 -1.30
CA PHE A 296 -3.50 15.38 -0.98
C PHE A 296 -4.24 14.90 -2.24
N ASN A 297 -4.35 15.76 -3.26
CA ASN A 297 -4.96 15.39 -4.54
C ASN A 297 -4.11 14.33 -5.29
N ASN A 298 -2.79 14.42 -5.20
CA ASN A 298 -1.85 13.49 -5.79
C ASN A 298 -1.97 12.08 -5.19
N VAL A 299 -2.05 11.96 -3.85
CA VAL A 299 -2.33 10.68 -3.17
C VAL A 299 -3.64 10.09 -3.67
N SER A 300 -4.69 10.90 -3.76
CA SER A 300 -6.01 10.46 -4.21
C SER A 300 -5.98 9.99 -5.67
N ALA A 301 -5.30 10.71 -6.56
CA ALA A 301 -5.13 10.33 -7.95
C ALA A 301 -4.35 9.02 -8.11
N ALA A 302 -3.25 8.83 -7.37
CA ALA A 302 -2.49 7.59 -7.36
C ALA A 302 -3.35 6.42 -6.86
N ALA A 303 -4.13 6.62 -5.80
CA ALA A 303 -5.06 5.62 -5.28
C ALA A 303 -6.15 5.25 -6.31
N CYS A 304 -6.72 6.24 -7.02
CA CYS A 304 -7.65 5.99 -8.13
C CYS A 304 -7.04 5.12 -9.22
N LEU A 305 -5.82 5.43 -9.67
CA LEU A 305 -5.14 4.65 -10.70
C LEU A 305 -4.92 3.19 -10.28
N MET A 306 -4.54 2.95 -9.02
CA MET A 306 -4.39 1.59 -8.49
C MET A 306 -5.72 0.84 -8.45
N LEU A 307 -6.81 1.49 -8.02
CA LEU A 307 -8.14 0.87 -7.98
C LEU A 307 -8.72 0.63 -9.37
N LEU A 308 -8.41 1.46 -10.35
CA LEU A 308 -8.78 1.26 -11.74
C LEU A 308 -8.00 0.10 -12.37
N TYR A 309 -6.74 -0.10 -11.99
CA TYR A 309 -5.96 -1.26 -12.43
C TYR A 309 -6.48 -2.56 -11.81
N ASN A 310 -6.66 -2.59 -10.49
CA ASN A 310 -7.22 -3.72 -9.76
C ASN A 310 -8.15 -3.24 -8.63
N PRO A 311 -9.47 -3.27 -8.81
CA PRO A 311 -10.43 -2.85 -7.77
C PRO A 311 -10.29 -3.63 -6.46
N TRP A 312 -9.88 -4.89 -6.52
CA TRP A 312 -9.69 -5.74 -5.36
C TRP A 312 -8.53 -5.31 -4.46
N SER A 313 -7.62 -4.45 -4.96
CA SER A 313 -6.57 -3.82 -4.14
C SER A 313 -7.15 -3.02 -2.97
N PHE A 314 -8.40 -2.56 -3.05
CA PHE A 314 -9.12 -1.90 -1.95
C PHE A 314 -9.16 -2.77 -0.69
N PHE A 315 -9.17 -4.08 -0.82
CA PHE A 315 -9.21 -5.02 0.30
C PHE A 315 -7.81 -5.47 0.77
N ASP A 316 -6.75 -5.11 0.04
CA ASP A 316 -5.38 -5.38 0.49
C ASP A 316 -5.01 -4.45 1.66
N VAL A 317 -4.58 -5.06 2.77
CA VAL A 317 -4.27 -4.33 4.01
C VAL A 317 -3.14 -3.34 3.81
N GLY A 318 -2.10 -3.73 3.08
CA GLY A 318 -0.97 -2.85 2.78
C GLY A 318 -1.40 -1.63 1.97
N TRP A 319 -2.30 -1.82 1.00
CA TRP A 319 -2.88 -0.72 0.23
C TRP A 319 -3.72 0.21 1.12
N ARG A 320 -4.64 -0.35 1.95
CA ARG A 320 -5.48 0.42 2.86
C ARG A 320 -4.65 1.29 3.81
N LEU A 321 -3.73 0.69 4.54
CA LEU A 321 -2.89 1.39 5.51
C LEU A 321 -2.03 2.46 4.83
N SER A 322 -1.49 2.15 3.66
CA SER A 322 -0.62 3.06 2.93
C SER A 322 -1.37 4.28 2.39
N VAL A 323 -2.56 4.10 1.80
CA VAL A 323 -3.38 5.21 1.28
C VAL A 323 -3.96 6.03 2.42
N LEU A 324 -4.49 5.36 3.47
CA LEU A 324 -5.06 6.01 4.64
C LEU A 324 -4.04 6.91 5.34
N ALA A 325 -2.86 6.38 5.63
CA ALA A 325 -1.78 7.15 6.25
C ALA A 325 -1.35 8.34 5.39
N ALA A 326 -1.17 8.13 4.08
CA ALA A 326 -0.75 9.20 3.18
C ALA A 326 -1.80 10.31 3.02
N LEU A 327 -3.08 9.95 2.89
CA LEU A 327 -4.17 10.93 2.87
C LEU A 327 -4.23 11.70 4.18
N PHE A 328 -4.11 11.00 5.31
CA PHE A 328 -4.14 11.63 6.61
C PHE A 328 -2.94 12.57 6.83
N ILE A 329 -1.72 12.13 6.54
CA ILE A 329 -0.51 12.96 6.65
C ILE A 329 -0.65 14.21 5.77
N THR A 330 -1.06 14.06 4.52
CA THR A 330 -1.18 15.19 3.58
C THR A 330 -2.33 16.15 3.92
N ALA A 331 -3.37 15.65 4.60
CA ALA A 331 -4.44 16.48 5.14
C ALA A 331 -4.01 17.17 6.46
N GLY A 332 -3.36 16.43 7.34
CA GLY A 332 -3.12 16.81 8.74
C GLY A 332 -1.88 17.65 9.00
N VAL A 333 -0.84 17.61 8.15
CA VAL A 333 0.43 18.35 8.36
C VAL A 333 0.22 19.85 8.57
N ARG A 334 -0.81 20.45 7.97
CA ARG A 334 -1.14 21.86 8.18
C ARG A 334 -1.85 22.15 9.51
N LEU A 335 -2.43 21.14 10.13
CA LEU A 335 -3.21 21.26 11.37
C LEU A 335 -2.36 21.09 12.62
N VAL A 336 -1.28 20.31 12.52
CA VAL A 336 -0.50 19.86 13.68
C VAL A 336 0.77 20.68 13.89
N GLY A 337 1.07 21.61 12.98
CA GLY A 337 2.27 22.46 13.07
C GLY A 337 3.54 21.80 12.50
N ARG A 338 4.66 22.50 12.64
CA ARG A 338 5.98 22.10 12.14
C ARG A 338 6.89 21.72 13.31
N GLY A 339 7.99 21.02 13.01
CA GLY A 339 9.00 20.61 13.98
C GLY A 339 8.69 19.31 14.68
N PHE A 340 9.44 18.99 15.74
CA PHE A 340 9.35 17.69 16.44
C PHE A 340 7.96 17.43 17.04
N ALA A 341 7.35 18.42 17.69
CA ALA A 341 6.01 18.29 18.26
C ALA A 341 4.94 17.99 17.19
N GLY A 342 5.05 18.63 16.01
CA GLY A 342 4.17 18.36 14.88
C GLY A 342 4.37 16.94 14.31
N ALA A 343 5.60 16.48 14.21
CA ALA A 343 5.92 15.11 13.78
C ALA A 343 5.39 14.07 14.80
N ALA A 344 5.57 14.31 16.08
CA ALA A 344 5.07 13.45 17.15
C ALA A 344 3.54 13.36 17.12
N ALA A 345 2.85 14.48 17.07
CA ALA A 345 1.39 14.52 16.98
C ALA A 345 0.88 13.83 15.70
N THR A 346 1.56 14.01 14.56
CA THR A 346 1.22 13.30 13.32
C THR A 346 1.37 11.79 13.47
N SER A 347 2.46 11.32 14.09
CA SER A 347 2.69 9.88 14.36
C SER A 347 1.58 9.28 15.22
N VAL A 348 1.22 9.95 16.31
CA VAL A 348 0.14 9.54 17.21
C VAL A 348 -1.20 9.45 16.47
N LEU A 349 -1.54 10.48 15.71
CA LEU A 349 -2.80 10.54 14.97
C LEU A 349 -2.86 9.50 13.85
N VAL A 350 -1.75 9.25 13.13
CA VAL A 350 -1.65 8.19 12.12
C VAL A 350 -1.85 6.82 12.76
N TRP A 351 -1.28 6.59 13.95
CA TRP A 351 -1.50 5.35 14.69
C TRP A 351 -2.98 5.16 15.00
N PHE A 352 -3.68 6.17 15.55
CA PHE A 352 -5.10 6.10 15.85
C PHE A 352 -5.97 5.84 14.62
N VAL A 353 -5.67 6.45 13.49
CA VAL A 353 -6.42 6.27 12.23
C VAL A 353 -6.16 4.89 11.62
N SER A 354 -4.97 4.34 11.80
CA SER A 354 -4.57 3.03 11.24
C SER A 354 -4.98 1.86 12.14
N ALA A 355 -5.04 2.07 13.46
CA ALA A 355 -5.27 1.03 14.46
C ALA A 355 -6.53 0.18 14.20
N PRO A 356 -7.71 0.72 13.80
CA PRO A 356 -8.88 -0.10 13.54
C PRO A 356 -8.68 -1.08 12.37
N VAL A 357 -8.00 -0.65 11.32
CA VAL A 357 -7.72 -1.49 10.15
C VAL A 357 -6.74 -2.61 10.49
N ILE A 358 -5.73 -2.31 11.33
CA ILE A 358 -4.78 -3.30 11.80
C ILE A 358 -5.48 -4.30 12.74
N ALA A 359 -6.26 -3.81 13.70
CA ALA A 359 -6.98 -4.65 14.66
C ALA A 359 -8.02 -5.56 13.98
N GLU A 360 -8.69 -5.08 12.91
CA GLU A 360 -9.64 -5.88 12.13
C GLU A 360 -8.97 -7.11 11.49
N VAL A 361 -7.71 -6.97 11.05
CA VAL A 361 -7.00 -8.01 10.30
C VAL A 361 -6.11 -8.88 11.18
N PHE A 362 -5.44 -8.27 12.15
CA PHE A 362 -4.47 -8.93 13.03
C PHE A 362 -4.99 -9.16 14.45
N SER A 363 -6.28 -8.91 14.67
CA SER A 363 -6.98 -9.03 15.96
C SER A 363 -6.50 -8.06 17.05
N SER A 364 -5.30 -7.53 16.95
CA SER A 364 -4.74 -6.57 17.92
C SER A 364 -3.69 -5.64 17.31
N VAL A 365 -3.46 -4.51 17.98
CA VAL A 365 -2.45 -3.51 17.61
C VAL A 365 -1.53 -3.28 18.79
N PRO A 366 -0.20 -3.41 18.62
CA PRO A 366 0.73 -3.09 19.71
C PRO A 366 0.72 -1.60 20.02
N VAL A 367 0.52 -1.25 21.29
CA VAL A 367 0.60 0.14 21.77
C VAL A 367 2.04 0.66 21.65
N ALA A 368 3.03 -0.23 21.73
CA ALA A 368 4.42 0.09 21.45
C ALA A 368 4.62 0.87 20.16
N GLY A 369 3.81 0.60 19.12
CA GLY A 369 3.88 1.32 17.85
C GLY A 369 3.66 2.84 17.96
N LEU A 370 3.01 3.30 19.01
CA LEU A 370 2.81 4.74 19.25
C LEU A 370 4.12 5.47 19.55
N THR A 371 4.91 4.91 20.45
CA THR A 371 6.21 5.46 20.88
C THR A 371 7.35 5.02 19.97
N ALA A 372 7.32 3.75 19.54
CA ALA A 372 8.35 3.17 18.69
C ALA A 372 8.48 3.91 17.37
N ASN A 373 7.37 4.24 16.71
CA ASN A 373 7.42 4.93 15.42
C ASN A 373 7.99 6.35 15.50
N LEU A 374 7.84 7.02 16.64
CA LEU A 374 8.41 8.34 16.85
C LEU A 374 9.96 8.32 16.84
N VAL A 375 10.55 7.23 17.35
CA VAL A 375 12.01 7.04 17.41
C VAL A 375 12.51 6.23 16.21
N ALA A 376 11.85 5.11 15.89
CA ALA A 376 12.32 4.18 14.86
C ALA A 376 12.26 4.79 13.44
N VAL A 377 11.23 5.57 13.12
CA VAL A 377 11.12 6.16 11.77
C VAL A 377 12.31 7.07 11.45
N PRO A 378 12.65 8.11 12.26
CA PRO A 378 13.82 8.94 11.97
C PRO A 378 15.14 8.17 12.09
N TYR A 379 15.24 7.20 13.02
CA TYR A 379 16.43 6.37 13.18
C TYR A 379 16.70 5.53 11.93
N PHE A 380 15.73 4.75 11.48
CA PHE A 380 15.88 3.91 10.28
C PHE A 380 15.98 4.72 9.00
N ALA A 381 15.52 5.98 8.99
CA ALA A 381 15.75 6.91 7.89
C ALA A 381 17.24 7.17 7.64
N VAL A 382 18.07 7.08 8.67
CA VAL A 382 19.53 7.21 8.58
C VAL A 382 20.19 5.84 8.45
N VAL A 383 19.73 4.86 9.23
CA VAL A 383 20.35 3.53 9.30
C VAL A 383 20.22 2.77 7.98
N PHE A 384 19.06 2.78 7.31
CA PHE A 384 18.91 2.02 6.06
C PHE A 384 19.85 2.50 4.94
N PRO A 385 19.96 3.79 4.61
CA PRO A 385 20.99 4.25 3.66
C PRO A 385 22.41 3.89 4.09
N LEU A 386 22.73 3.97 5.38
CA LEU A 386 24.02 3.59 5.91
C LEU A 386 24.30 2.09 5.73
N ILE A 387 23.33 1.21 6.00
CA ILE A 387 23.45 -0.23 5.76
C ILE A 387 23.66 -0.53 4.28
N PHE A 388 22.94 0.14 3.38
CA PHE A 388 23.18 0.00 1.95
C PHE A 388 24.65 0.35 1.60
N ALA A 389 25.16 1.47 2.13
CA ALA A 389 26.56 1.88 1.90
C ALA A 389 27.57 0.89 2.49
N LEU A 390 27.33 0.37 3.70
CA LEU A 390 28.18 -0.60 4.37
C LEU A 390 28.15 -2.00 3.71
N CYS A 391 27.04 -2.39 3.11
CA CYS A 391 26.92 -3.66 2.40
C CYS A 391 27.53 -3.62 1.00
N LEU A 392 27.75 -2.46 0.39
CA LEU A 392 28.25 -2.34 -0.97
C LEU A 392 29.69 -2.88 -1.14
N PRO A 393 30.69 -2.57 -0.28
CA PRO A 393 32.04 -3.09 -0.42
C PRO A 393 32.12 -4.63 -0.41
N PRO A 394 31.50 -5.37 0.55
CA PRO A 394 31.54 -6.83 0.52
C PRO A 394 30.81 -7.41 -0.70
N LEU A 395 29.68 -6.80 -1.14
CA LEU A 395 28.96 -7.25 -2.33
C LEU A 395 29.78 -7.09 -3.62
N LEU A 396 30.59 -6.04 -3.71
CA LEU A 396 31.51 -5.81 -4.83
C LEU A 396 32.82 -6.62 -4.72
N GLY A 397 33.03 -7.36 -3.62
CA GLY A 397 34.25 -8.10 -3.38
C GLY A 397 35.48 -7.21 -3.12
N LEU A 398 35.25 -5.98 -2.64
CA LEU A 398 36.36 -5.04 -2.36
C LEU A 398 37.19 -5.51 -1.16
N PRO A 399 38.50 -5.19 -1.15
CA PRO A 399 39.34 -5.44 0.02
C PRO A 399 38.76 -4.76 1.25
N PHE A 400 38.93 -5.40 2.40
CA PHE A 400 38.31 -4.95 3.68
C PHE A 400 36.79 -4.97 3.76
N GLY A 401 36.07 -5.51 2.74
CA GLY A 401 34.60 -5.62 2.73
C GLY A 401 34.05 -6.30 3.98
N VAL A 402 34.80 -7.24 4.59
CA VAL A 402 34.40 -7.94 5.84
C VAL A 402 34.21 -6.97 7.00
N PHE A 403 35.06 -5.93 7.14
CA PHE A 403 34.92 -4.93 8.20
C PHE A 403 33.64 -4.11 8.03
N PHE A 404 33.30 -3.71 6.82
CA PHE A 404 32.06 -3.01 6.51
C PHE A 404 30.83 -3.89 6.75
N ALA A 405 30.87 -5.15 6.31
CA ALA A 405 29.82 -6.12 6.58
C ALA A 405 29.59 -6.33 8.08
N ARG A 406 30.69 -6.44 8.85
CA ARG A 406 30.62 -6.60 10.31
C ARG A 406 30.04 -5.35 11.00
N ALA A 407 30.43 -4.16 10.57
CA ALA A 407 29.88 -2.91 11.10
C ALA A 407 28.37 -2.83 10.83
N GLY A 408 27.91 -3.16 9.62
CA GLY A 408 26.48 -3.21 9.28
C GLY A 408 25.71 -4.20 10.15
N GLU A 409 26.26 -5.41 10.35
CA GLU A 409 25.64 -6.43 11.20
C GLU A 409 25.48 -5.98 12.66
N LEU A 410 26.53 -5.35 13.25
CA LEU A 410 26.48 -4.83 14.61
C LEU A 410 25.45 -3.71 14.79
N ILE A 411 25.35 -2.79 13.82
CA ILE A 411 24.33 -1.74 13.83
C ILE A 411 22.93 -2.35 13.80
N LEU A 412 22.70 -3.35 12.96
CA LEU A 412 21.40 -4.01 12.85
C LEU A 412 21.07 -4.85 14.09
N ALA A 413 22.06 -5.55 14.67
CA ALA A 413 21.88 -6.29 15.92
C ALA A 413 21.51 -5.36 17.07
N PHE A 414 22.18 -4.21 17.19
CA PHE A 414 21.81 -3.17 18.16
C PHE A 414 20.40 -2.64 17.91
N SER A 415 20.06 -2.38 16.64
CA SER A 415 18.72 -1.89 16.27
C SER A 415 17.62 -2.87 16.66
N GLN A 416 17.83 -4.17 16.44
CA GLN A 416 16.86 -5.20 16.85
C GLN A 416 16.73 -5.28 18.37
N GLY A 417 17.85 -5.24 19.11
CA GLY A 417 17.83 -5.19 20.58
C GLY A 417 17.01 -4.01 21.08
N ALA A 418 17.26 -2.81 20.55
CA ALA A 418 16.51 -1.61 20.89
C ALA A 418 15.01 -1.71 20.57
N LEU A 419 14.62 -2.38 19.48
CA LEU A 419 13.20 -2.62 19.16
C LEU A 419 12.56 -3.59 20.17
N TRP A 420 13.27 -4.64 20.59
CA TRP A 420 12.82 -5.56 21.63
C TRP A 420 12.62 -4.86 22.97
N ASP A 421 13.58 -4.05 23.39
CA ASP A 421 13.50 -3.27 24.61
C ASP A 421 12.32 -2.30 24.58
N LEU A 422 12.15 -1.58 23.47
CA LEU A 422 11.05 -0.63 23.28
C LEU A 422 9.68 -1.32 23.27
N ALA A 423 9.56 -2.50 22.66
CA ALA A 423 8.35 -3.30 22.71
C ALA A 423 8.02 -3.81 24.11
N SER A 424 9.05 -4.17 24.89
CA SER A 424 8.89 -4.66 26.27
C SER A 424 8.42 -3.58 27.24
N LEU A 425 8.77 -2.30 26.99
CA LEU A 425 8.31 -1.17 27.81
C LEU A 425 6.80 -0.94 27.72
N THR A 426 6.16 -1.30 26.60
CA THR A 426 4.73 -1.11 26.36
C THR A 426 4.10 -2.37 25.78
N PRO A 427 3.98 -3.47 26.56
CA PRO A 427 3.49 -4.76 26.07
C PRO A 427 1.99 -4.78 25.78
N ALA A 428 1.27 -3.69 26.12
CA ALA A 428 -0.17 -3.60 25.93
C ALA A 428 -0.55 -3.67 24.45
N GLN A 429 -1.64 -4.38 24.19
CA GLN A 429 -2.25 -4.48 22.88
C GLN A 429 -3.70 -3.99 22.91
N VAL A 430 -4.12 -3.32 21.84
CA VAL A 430 -5.49 -2.84 21.69
C VAL A 430 -6.18 -3.71 20.64
N GLY A 431 -7.26 -4.38 21.07
CA GLY A 431 -8.12 -5.13 20.16
C GLY A 431 -9.06 -4.23 19.35
N TYR A 432 -9.72 -4.81 18.37
CA TYR A 432 -10.75 -4.11 17.61
C TYR A 432 -11.91 -3.71 18.53
N SER A 433 -12.28 -2.45 18.49
CA SER A 433 -13.45 -1.95 19.20
C SER A 433 -14.19 -0.92 18.34
N THR A 434 -15.53 -0.91 18.46
CA THR A 434 -16.37 0.08 17.75
C THR A 434 -16.00 1.51 18.11
N PRO A 435 -15.76 1.88 19.39
CA PRO A 435 -15.33 3.24 19.74
C PRO A 435 -14.03 3.65 19.07
N LEU A 436 -13.05 2.75 18.96
CA LEU A 436 -11.77 3.02 18.29
C LEU A 436 -11.97 3.31 16.80
N PHE A 437 -12.81 2.51 16.12
CA PHE A 437 -13.15 2.72 14.72
C PHE A 437 -13.85 4.06 14.49
N VAL A 438 -14.83 4.39 15.35
CA VAL A 438 -15.56 5.66 15.31
C VAL A 438 -14.62 6.85 15.48
N LEU A 439 -13.74 6.79 16.48
CA LEU A 439 -12.76 7.85 16.74
C LEU A 439 -11.82 8.05 15.54
N ALA A 440 -11.29 6.96 15.00
CA ALA A 440 -10.41 7.00 13.83
C ALA A 440 -11.09 7.61 12.61
N ALA A 441 -12.34 7.20 12.34
CA ALA A 441 -13.13 7.73 11.25
C ALA A 441 -13.43 9.22 11.44
N ALA A 442 -13.79 9.63 12.67
CA ALA A 442 -14.04 11.03 13.01
C ALA A 442 -12.79 11.90 12.79
N ILE A 443 -11.62 11.44 13.26
CA ILE A 443 -10.35 12.13 13.06
C ILE A 443 -10.02 12.25 11.57
N PHE A 444 -10.13 11.16 10.80
CA PHE A 444 -9.84 11.15 9.37
C PHE A 444 -10.77 12.08 8.59
N CYS A 445 -12.09 11.96 8.80
CA CYS A 445 -13.09 12.77 8.10
C CYS A 445 -12.95 14.26 8.44
N SER A 446 -12.64 14.60 9.71
CA SER A 446 -12.39 15.97 10.12
C SER A 446 -11.14 16.55 9.42
N ALA A 447 -10.05 15.81 9.38
CA ALA A 447 -8.82 16.22 8.70
C ALA A 447 -9.05 16.42 7.20
N ALA A 448 -9.73 15.49 6.54
CA ALA A 448 -10.07 15.58 5.12
C ALA A 448 -10.98 16.77 4.82
N ALA A 449 -12.01 17.00 5.64
CA ALA A 449 -12.92 18.12 5.49
C ALA A 449 -12.23 19.47 5.64
N LEU A 450 -11.40 19.62 6.68
CA LEU A 450 -10.60 20.84 6.90
C LEU A 450 -9.61 21.06 5.75
N ARG A 451 -9.01 20.01 5.22
CA ARG A 451 -8.10 20.08 4.07
C ARG A 451 -8.83 20.53 2.80
N CYS A 452 -10.10 20.14 2.63
CA CYS A 452 -10.96 20.56 1.53
C CYS A 452 -11.61 21.93 1.74
N GLY A 453 -11.22 22.68 2.77
CA GLY A 453 -11.69 24.03 3.02
C GLY A 453 -13.06 24.15 3.68
N ALA A 454 -13.58 23.05 4.25
CA ALA A 454 -14.81 23.12 5.05
C ALA A 454 -14.59 24.00 6.27
N PRO A 455 -15.51 24.95 6.56
CA PRO A 455 -15.41 25.75 7.76
C PRO A 455 -15.55 24.87 9.02
N LEU A 456 -14.74 25.15 10.05
CA LEU A 456 -14.69 24.38 11.31
C LEU A 456 -16.07 24.16 11.93
N ARG A 457 -17.01 25.10 11.77
CA ARG A 457 -18.41 24.99 12.23
C ARG A 457 -19.18 23.83 11.58
N ARG A 458 -18.76 23.32 10.42
CA ARG A 458 -19.36 22.17 9.72
C ARG A 458 -18.70 20.83 10.07
N ALA A 459 -17.54 20.84 10.72
CA ALA A 459 -16.82 19.63 11.08
C ALA A 459 -17.67 18.62 11.86
N PRO A 460 -18.49 19.01 12.87
CA PRO A 460 -19.36 18.09 13.59
C PRO A 460 -20.37 17.38 12.68
N PHE A 461 -20.98 18.08 11.73
CA PHE A 461 -21.95 17.50 10.79
C PHE A 461 -21.28 16.55 9.81
N ILE A 462 -20.08 16.87 9.33
CA ILE A 462 -19.29 16.00 8.44
C ILE A 462 -18.89 14.73 9.19
N VAL A 463 -18.46 14.87 10.44
CA VAL A 463 -18.14 13.73 11.31
C VAL A 463 -19.37 12.85 11.54
N LEU A 464 -20.50 13.43 11.93
CA LEU A 464 -21.75 12.68 12.17
C LEU A 464 -22.26 12.00 10.90
N PHE A 465 -22.21 12.67 9.74
CA PHE A 465 -22.61 12.09 8.46
C PHE A 465 -21.68 10.95 8.05
N SER A 466 -20.37 11.15 8.14
CA SER A 466 -19.38 10.11 7.83
C SER A 466 -19.51 8.92 8.78
N LEU A 467 -19.81 9.19 10.05
CA LEU A 467 -20.09 8.18 11.06
C LEU A 467 -21.34 7.38 10.73
N ALA A 468 -22.44 8.06 10.37
CA ALA A 468 -23.70 7.42 10.00
C ALA A 468 -23.51 6.52 8.76
N VAL A 469 -22.77 7.01 7.75
CA VAL A 469 -22.42 6.24 6.55
C VAL A 469 -21.58 5.02 6.91
N LEU A 470 -20.55 5.18 7.73
CA LEU A 470 -19.69 4.07 8.16
C LEU A 470 -20.42 3.05 9.04
N LEU A 471 -21.30 3.50 9.93
CA LEU A 471 -22.16 2.62 10.74
C LEU A 471 -23.18 1.88 9.87
N TYR A 472 -23.76 2.56 8.88
CA TYR A 472 -24.64 1.93 7.90
C TYR A 472 -23.89 0.86 7.10
N PHE A 473 -22.73 1.17 6.55
CA PHE A 473 -21.92 0.18 5.87
C PHE A 473 -21.47 -0.97 6.78
N ARG A 474 -21.22 -0.71 8.06
CA ARG A 474 -20.94 -1.76 9.04
C ARG A 474 -22.13 -2.66 9.33
N ALA A 475 -23.34 -2.11 9.37
CA ALA A 475 -24.56 -2.90 9.58
C ALA A 475 -24.92 -3.77 8.37
N VAL A 476 -24.50 -3.33 7.17
CA VAL A 476 -24.69 -4.04 5.89
C VAL A 476 -23.51 -4.97 5.58
N LEU A 477 -22.37 -4.76 6.21
CA LEU A 477 -21.13 -5.57 6.16
C LEU A 477 -21.14 -6.62 7.26
#